data_890efe1a2fa47bbc2f48f51b45ee06e9
#
_entry.id   890efe1a2fa47bbc2f48f51b45ee06e9
#
_cell.length_a   1.000
_cell.length_b   1.000
_cell.length_c   1.000
_cell.angle_alpha   90.00
_cell.angle_beta   90.00
_cell.angle_gamma   90.00
#
_symmetry.space_group_name_H-M   'P 1'
#
loop_
_entity.id
_entity.type
_entity.pdbx_description
1 polymer ?
#
loop_
_entity_poly.entity_id
_entity_poly.type
_entity_poly.pdbx_seq_one_letter_code
_entity_poly.pdbx_strand_id
1 'polypeptide(L)'
;VAEEFRHTEFCMGTVFRFVGRTELPKEKLGEVMRASVAELHKTDEIFSLYKPDSPLSKLSRGECSVAECPEVVSQIWDECESWSQVTDGWFSPFTPQNTFDPSGLVKTWAADRAAVVLESAGITDFAMNAGGDIRLSRNITPGFAMRIGISTPVTIASPEAGVLTVVDLNNTEFRAVATSGTAERGEHIWNPKHGSEFANQLSQLTVVAKDIVTADVWATALFASGTSAISIADKYNESNKENQIAVLVVELDGDLVATSNFSSLLNPV
;
A
#
# COMPACT_ATOMS: atom_id res chain seq x y z
N VAL A 1 30.14 0.27 -12.17
CA VAL A 1 29.75 -0.46 -10.94
C VAL A 1 28.55 0.25 -10.35
N ALA A 2 27.48 -0.48 -10.07
CA ALA A 2 26.29 0.10 -9.47
C ALA A 2 26.60 0.72 -8.10
N GLU A 3 26.19 1.97 -7.89
CA GLU A 3 26.29 2.69 -6.61
C GLU A 3 24.95 2.66 -5.86
N GLU A 4 25.02 2.58 -4.55
CA GLU A 4 23.82 2.67 -3.71
C GLU A 4 23.28 4.11 -3.69
N PHE A 5 21.96 4.23 -3.65
CA PHE A 5 21.29 5.52 -3.41
C PHE A 5 20.22 5.37 -2.33
N ARG A 6 19.95 6.49 -1.66
CA ARG A 6 18.86 6.64 -0.71
C ARG A 6 18.25 8.03 -0.89
N HIS A 7 16.94 8.09 -0.83
CA HIS A 7 16.21 9.36 -0.83
C HIS A 7 15.03 9.26 0.14
N THR A 8 14.70 10.36 0.79
CA THR A 8 13.56 10.46 1.69
C THR A 8 12.75 11.70 1.30
N GLU A 9 11.45 11.53 1.11
CA GLU A 9 10.51 12.57 0.77
C GLU A 9 9.33 12.58 1.73
N PHE A 10 8.92 13.78 2.17
CA PHE A 10 7.75 13.99 3.01
C PHE A 10 6.60 14.49 2.14
N CYS A 11 5.57 13.68 1.96
CA CYS A 11 4.44 13.99 1.09
C CYS A 11 3.20 13.24 1.54
N MET A 12 2.01 13.72 1.23
CA MET A 12 0.72 13.04 1.51
C MET A 12 0.56 12.65 3.00
N GLY A 13 1.08 13.48 3.92
CA GLY A 13 1.02 13.22 5.37
C GLY A 13 1.87 12.03 5.86
N THR A 14 2.76 11.50 5.02
CA THR A 14 3.62 10.36 5.36
C THR A 14 5.04 10.53 4.80
N VAL A 15 5.86 9.49 4.97
CA VAL A 15 7.25 9.46 4.52
C VAL A 15 7.41 8.43 3.41
N PHE A 16 7.94 8.86 2.28
CA PHE A 16 8.40 7.99 1.21
C PHE A 16 9.91 7.82 1.28
N ARG A 17 10.39 6.58 1.32
CA ARG A 17 11.82 6.27 1.32
C ARG A 17 12.16 5.41 0.13
N PHE A 18 13.18 5.81 -0.60
CA PHE A 18 13.71 5.09 -1.74
C PHE A 18 15.10 4.58 -1.38
N VAL A 19 15.35 3.31 -1.61
CA VAL A 19 16.66 2.69 -1.45
C VAL A 19 16.94 1.78 -2.64
N GLY A 20 18.13 1.83 -3.18
CA GLY A 20 18.45 1.00 -4.34
C GLY A 20 19.90 1.16 -4.77
N ARG A 21 20.19 0.60 -5.95
CA ARG A 21 21.50 0.76 -6.60
C ARG A 21 21.31 1.01 -8.09
N THR A 22 22.21 1.79 -8.68
CA THR A 22 22.17 2.13 -10.11
C THR A 22 23.55 2.45 -10.65
N GLU A 23 23.73 2.31 -11.95
CA GLU A 23 24.92 2.76 -12.68
C GLU A 23 24.74 4.16 -13.29
N LEU A 24 23.60 4.79 -13.10
CA LEU A 24 23.36 6.15 -13.58
C LEU A 24 24.31 7.13 -12.88
N PRO A 25 24.87 8.10 -13.63
CA PRO A 25 25.62 9.22 -13.03
C PRO A 25 24.76 9.97 -12.01
N LYS A 26 25.39 10.48 -10.94
CA LYS A 26 24.70 11.16 -9.82
C LYS A 26 23.78 12.30 -10.28
N GLU A 27 24.22 13.08 -11.27
CA GLU A 27 23.44 14.17 -11.84
C GLU A 27 22.13 13.65 -12.47
N LYS A 28 22.26 12.57 -13.29
CA LYS A 28 21.11 11.93 -13.95
C LYS A 28 20.17 11.27 -12.95
N LEU A 29 20.72 10.58 -11.94
CA LEU A 29 19.93 10.03 -10.83
C LEU A 29 19.15 11.15 -10.10
N GLY A 30 19.78 12.30 -9.87
CA GLY A 30 19.12 13.46 -9.26
C GLY A 30 17.96 14.01 -10.10
N GLU A 31 18.08 14.04 -11.43
CA GLU A 31 16.97 14.41 -12.32
C GLU A 31 15.81 13.42 -12.25
N VAL A 32 16.13 12.13 -12.35
CA VAL A 32 15.13 11.05 -12.29
C VAL A 32 14.41 11.05 -10.93
N MET A 33 15.15 11.21 -9.84
CA MET A 33 14.56 11.27 -8.49
C MET A 33 13.63 12.48 -8.35
N ARG A 34 14.02 13.66 -8.83
CA ARG A 34 13.11 14.84 -8.83
C ARG A 34 11.84 14.59 -9.63
N ALA A 35 11.93 13.94 -10.79
CA ALA A 35 10.77 13.57 -11.59
C ALA A 35 9.87 12.55 -10.88
N SER A 36 10.45 11.56 -10.22
CA SER A 36 9.74 10.57 -9.42
C SER A 36 8.99 11.21 -8.25
N VAL A 37 9.65 12.06 -7.48
CA VAL A 37 9.07 12.80 -6.35
C VAL A 37 7.98 13.77 -6.81
N ALA A 38 8.12 14.37 -7.99
CA ALA A 38 7.10 15.27 -8.55
C ALA A 38 5.75 14.57 -8.76
N GLU A 39 5.73 13.27 -9.07
CA GLU A 39 4.47 12.49 -9.15
C GLU A 39 3.76 12.41 -7.79
N LEU A 40 4.51 12.26 -6.69
CA LEU A 40 3.95 12.25 -5.33
C LEU A 40 3.32 13.60 -4.99
N HIS A 41 4.06 14.70 -5.19
CA HIS A 41 3.57 16.04 -4.90
C HIS A 41 2.38 16.44 -5.76
N LYS A 42 2.41 16.11 -7.05
CA LYS A 42 1.27 16.34 -7.96
C LYS A 42 0.02 15.62 -7.48
N THR A 43 0.16 14.39 -7.01
CA THR A 43 -0.95 13.62 -6.44
C THR A 43 -1.45 14.27 -5.14
N ASP A 44 -0.56 14.69 -4.26
CA ASP A 44 -0.91 15.38 -3.00
C ASP A 44 -1.64 16.72 -3.25
N GLU A 45 -1.27 17.46 -4.29
CA GLU A 45 -1.96 18.72 -4.66
C GLU A 45 -3.41 18.47 -5.06
N ILE A 46 -3.71 17.33 -5.69
CA ILE A 46 -5.04 17.00 -6.19
C ILE A 46 -5.89 16.32 -5.11
N PHE A 47 -5.30 15.37 -4.36
CA PHE A 47 -6.05 14.44 -3.49
C PHE A 47 -5.90 14.72 -1.99
N SER A 48 -5.20 15.77 -1.57
CA SER A 48 -5.07 16.07 -0.15
C SER A 48 -6.37 16.63 0.42
N LEU A 49 -6.94 15.95 1.41
CA LEU A 49 -8.07 16.46 2.21
C LEU A 49 -7.65 17.51 3.24
N TYR A 50 -6.34 17.69 3.47
CA TYR A 50 -5.78 18.71 4.37
C TYR A 50 -5.52 20.07 3.69
N LYS A 51 -5.52 20.09 2.35
CA LYS A 51 -5.37 21.30 1.54
C LYS A 51 -6.77 21.80 1.14
N PRO A 52 -7.27 22.92 1.70
CA PRO A 52 -8.65 23.35 1.46
C PRO A 52 -8.95 23.66 -0.02
N ASP A 53 -7.93 24.03 -0.78
CA ASP A 53 -8.05 24.37 -2.20
C ASP A 53 -7.82 23.19 -3.15
N SER A 54 -7.51 22.00 -2.63
CA SER A 54 -7.35 20.82 -3.48
C SER A 54 -8.66 20.45 -4.18
N PRO A 55 -8.60 19.89 -5.41
CA PRO A 55 -9.78 19.40 -6.10
C PRO A 55 -10.62 18.43 -5.26
N LEU A 56 -9.97 17.49 -4.55
CA LEU A 56 -10.68 16.56 -3.69
C LEU A 56 -11.38 17.24 -2.51
N SER A 57 -10.75 18.22 -1.86
CA SER A 57 -11.39 18.96 -0.77
C SER A 57 -12.60 19.77 -1.23
N LYS A 58 -12.54 20.37 -2.43
CA LYS A 58 -13.69 21.07 -3.03
C LYS A 58 -14.81 20.10 -3.38
N LEU A 59 -14.47 18.95 -3.95
CA LEU A 59 -15.43 17.88 -4.24
C LEU A 59 -16.12 17.39 -2.96
N SER A 60 -15.35 17.14 -1.89
CA SER A 60 -15.88 16.71 -0.58
C SER A 60 -16.88 17.70 0.03
N ARG A 61 -16.68 19.00 -0.20
CA ARG A 61 -17.60 20.05 0.28
C ARG A 61 -18.76 20.33 -0.69
N GLY A 62 -18.84 19.63 -1.83
CA GLY A 62 -19.87 19.86 -2.85
C GLY A 62 -19.69 21.16 -3.63
N GLU A 63 -18.51 21.76 -3.64
CA GLU A 63 -18.19 22.99 -4.38
C GLU A 63 -17.97 22.74 -5.87
N CYS A 64 -17.72 21.50 -6.25
CA CYS A 64 -17.59 21.04 -7.64
C CYS A 64 -18.08 19.60 -7.77
N SER A 65 -18.41 19.19 -8.98
CA SER A 65 -18.67 17.79 -9.35
C SER A 65 -17.38 17.08 -9.78
N VAL A 66 -17.39 15.75 -9.87
CA VAL A 66 -16.26 14.96 -10.40
C VAL A 66 -15.88 15.40 -11.81
N ALA A 67 -16.87 15.74 -12.65
CA ALA A 67 -16.64 16.18 -14.03
C ALA A 67 -15.93 17.55 -14.14
N GLU A 68 -15.97 18.37 -13.10
CA GLU A 68 -15.29 19.67 -13.01
C GLU A 68 -13.90 19.57 -12.40
N CYS A 69 -13.55 18.41 -11.82
CA CYS A 69 -12.23 18.11 -11.31
C CYS A 69 -11.24 17.74 -12.44
N PRO A 70 -9.93 17.76 -12.19
CA PRO A 70 -8.96 17.17 -13.10
C PRO A 70 -9.32 15.71 -13.45
N GLU A 71 -9.09 15.29 -14.70
CA GLU A 71 -9.44 13.96 -15.23
C GLU A 71 -8.95 12.79 -14.33
N VAL A 72 -7.80 12.95 -13.69
CA VAL A 72 -7.26 11.95 -12.76
C VAL A 72 -8.18 11.66 -11.56
N VAL A 73 -9.07 12.60 -11.20
CA VAL A 73 -10.06 12.39 -10.12
C VAL A 73 -11.13 11.40 -10.57
N SER A 74 -11.62 11.52 -11.83
CA SER A 74 -12.55 10.52 -12.37
C SER A 74 -11.89 9.17 -12.57
N GLN A 75 -10.64 9.11 -13.00
CA GLN A 75 -9.88 7.86 -13.12
C GLN A 75 -9.76 7.15 -11.76
N ILE A 76 -9.43 7.87 -10.70
CA ILE A 76 -9.35 7.31 -9.33
C ILE A 76 -10.74 6.91 -8.82
N TRP A 77 -11.79 7.66 -9.16
CA TRP A 77 -13.15 7.29 -8.83
C TRP A 77 -13.50 5.92 -9.44
N ASP A 78 -13.31 5.75 -10.74
CA ASP A 78 -13.61 4.51 -11.46
C ASP A 78 -12.75 3.33 -10.93
N GLU A 79 -11.48 3.60 -10.59
CA GLU A 79 -10.60 2.59 -9.99
C GLU A 79 -11.08 2.18 -8.60
N CYS A 80 -11.52 3.12 -7.78
CA CYS A 80 -12.12 2.83 -6.48
C CYS A 80 -13.41 2.02 -6.59
N GLU A 81 -14.28 2.32 -7.57
CA GLU A 81 -15.48 1.52 -7.82
C GLU A 81 -15.13 0.08 -8.24
N SER A 82 -14.13 -0.08 -9.11
CA SER A 82 -13.64 -1.39 -9.51
C SER A 82 -13.13 -2.18 -8.30
N TRP A 83 -12.33 -1.57 -7.45
CA TRP A 83 -11.84 -2.21 -6.23
C TRP A 83 -12.96 -2.56 -5.24
N SER A 84 -13.97 -1.70 -5.12
CA SER A 84 -15.15 -2.02 -4.31
C SER A 84 -15.85 -3.29 -4.81
N GLN A 85 -15.97 -3.46 -6.13
CA GLN A 85 -16.55 -4.67 -6.73
C GLN A 85 -15.65 -5.90 -6.50
N VAL A 86 -14.34 -5.78 -6.75
CA VAL A 86 -13.37 -6.87 -6.59
C VAL A 86 -13.31 -7.38 -5.15
N THR A 87 -13.45 -6.49 -4.18
CA THR A 87 -13.41 -6.83 -2.75
C THR A 87 -14.79 -7.13 -2.16
N ASP A 88 -15.83 -7.28 -2.99
CA ASP A 88 -17.23 -7.48 -2.54
C ASP A 88 -17.67 -6.42 -1.52
N GLY A 89 -17.27 -5.15 -1.76
CA GLY A 89 -17.63 -4.00 -0.92
C GLY A 89 -16.85 -3.89 0.40
N TRP A 90 -15.85 -4.71 0.65
CA TRP A 90 -15.00 -4.57 1.85
C TRP A 90 -14.00 -3.41 1.74
N PHE A 91 -13.63 -3.01 0.54
CA PHE A 91 -13.00 -1.72 0.28
C PHE A 91 -14.10 -0.72 -0.11
N SER A 92 -14.16 0.41 0.58
CA SER A 92 -15.06 1.51 0.23
C SER A 92 -14.30 2.82 0.23
N PRO A 93 -14.37 3.59 -0.89
CA PRO A 93 -13.81 4.93 -0.96
C PRO A 93 -14.75 5.98 -0.37
N PHE A 94 -15.83 5.58 0.30
CA PHE A 94 -16.78 6.50 0.92
C PHE A 94 -16.71 6.40 2.43
N THR A 95 -16.61 7.55 3.09
CA THR A 95 -16.70 7.65 4.54
C THR A 95 -18.11 7.26 5.02
N PRO A 96 -18.32 6.99 6.34
CA PRO A 96 -19.65 6.80 6.89
C PRO A 96 -20.63 7.96 6.63
N GLN A 97 -20.12 9.17 6.36
CA GLN A 97 -20.91 10.36 5.97
C GLN A 97 -21.16 10.44 4.47
N ASN A 98 -20.85 9.39 3.72
CA ASN A 98 -20.96 9.32 2.26
C ASN A 98 -20.12 10.38 1.51
N THR A 99 -18.96 10.74 2.07
CA THR A 99 -17.98 11.62 1.42
C THR A 99 -16.93 10.78 0.72
N PHE A 100 -16.59 11.14 -0.52
CA PHE A 100 -15.55 10.45 -1.28
C PHE A 100 -14.17 10.72 -0.67
N ASP A 101 -13.51 9.68 -0.20
CA ASP A 101 -12.17 9.67 0.38
C ASP A 101 -11.37 8.48 -0.18
N PRO A 102 -10.61 8.67 -1.26
CA PRO A 102 -9.82 7.61 -1.87
C PRO A 102 -8.46 7.38 -1.19
N SER A 103 -8.24 7.84 0.04
CA SER A 103 -6.93 7.77 0.72
C SER A 103 -6.40 6.34 0.89
N GLY A 104 -7.28 5.34 0.98
CA GLY A 104 -6.94 3.92 1.02
C GLY A 104 -6.41 3.34 -0.31
N LEU A 105 -6.36 4.16 -1.38
CA LEU A 105 -5.84 3.78 -2.69
C LEU A 105 -4.76 4.76 -3.17
N VAL A 106 -5.02 6.06 -3.06
CA VAL A 106 -4.23 7.12 -3.72
C VAL A 106 -2.77 7.15 -3.27
N LYS A 107 -2.48 6.83 -2.01
CA LYS A 107 -1.10 6.79 -1.49
C LYS A 107 -0.23 5.80 -2.28
N THR A 108 -0.69 4.58 -2.42
CA THR A 108 0.04 3.51 -3.10
C THR A 108 -0.05 3.61 -4.61
N TRP A 109 -1.12 4.18 -5.14
CA TRP A 109 -1.22 4.57 -6.54
C TRP A 109 -0.15 5.61 -6.92
N ALA A 110 0.04 6.66 -6.10
CA ALA A 110 1.10 7.64 -6.29
C ALA A 110 2.49 7.01 -6.19
N ALA A 111 2.69 6.11 -5.22
CA ALA A 111 3.92 5.35 -5.05
C ALA A 111 4.26 4.51 -6.28
N ASP A 112 3.29 3.81 -6.89
CA ASP A 112 3.52 3.04 -8.10
C ASP A 112 3.93 3.93 -9.26
N ARG A 113 3.27 5.08 -9.47
CA ARG A 113 3.63 6.06 -10.50
C ARG A 113 5.04 6.61 -10.31
N ALA A 114 5.40 6.99 -9.09
CA ALA A 114 6.74 7.45 -8.76
C ALA A 114 7.80 6.38 -9.05
N ALA A 115 7.51 5.12 -8.75
CA ALA A 115 8.39 3.99 -9.03
C ALA A 115 8.53 3.70 -10.54
N VAL A 116 7.45 3.87 -11.33
CA VAL A 116 7.48 3.72 -12.79
C VAL A 116 8.44 4.73 -13.43
N VAL A 117 8.59 5.94 -12.88
CA VAL A 117 9.59 6.92 -13.35
C VAL A 117 11.01 6.38 -13.19
N LEU A 118 11.33 5.76 -12.04
CA LEU A 118 12.63 5.13 -11.82
C LEU A 118 12.86 3.97 -12.80
N GLU A 119 11.88 3.09 -12.95
CA GLU A 119 11.95 1.94 -13.87
C GLU A 119 12.14 2.38 -15.32
N SER A 120 11.43 3.43 -15.75
CA SER A 120 11.52 4.00 -17.10
C SER A 120 12.90 4.62 -17.38
N ALA A 121 13.62 5.04 -16.36
CA ALA A 121 15.01 5.51 -16.45
C ALA A 121 16.04 4.38 -16.39
N GLY A 122 15.60 3.11 -16.33
CA GLY A 122 16.46 1.93 -16.29
C GLY A 122 16.99 1.57 -14.91
N ILE A 123 16.41 2.14 -13.83
CA ILE A 123 16.75 1.74 -12.46
C ILE A 123 15.89 0.52 -12.11
N THR A 124 16.53 -0.64 -12.03
CA THR A 124 15.86 -1.93 -11.82
C THR A 124 15.97 -2.45 -10.39
N ASP A 125 16.94 -1.99 -9.63
CA ASP A 125 17.25 -2.50 -8.29
C ASP A 125 16.92 -1.45 -7.24
N PHE A 126 15.65 -1.41 -6.82
CA PHE A 126 15.22 -0.53 -5.74
C PHE A 126 14.00 -1.07 -4.98
N ALA A 127 13.88 -0.58 -3.75
CA ALA A 127 12.68 -0.68 -2.94
C ALA A 127 12.21 0.72 -2.58
N MET A 128 10.90 0.91 -2.51
CA MET A 128 10.26 2.12 -2.00
C MET A 128 9.35 1.75 -0.83
N ASN A 129 9.49 2.49 0.27
CA ASN A 129 8.58 2.45 1.40
C ASN A 129 7.67 3.66 1.33
N ALA A 130 6.37 3.45 1.29
CA ALA A 130 5.32 4.46 1.22
C ALA A 130 4.49 4.45 2.52
N GLY A 131 5.03 5.02 3.60
CA GLY A 131 4.33 5.05 4.89
C GLY A 131 4.07 3.66 5.46
N GLY A 132 5.05 2.76 5.40
CA GLY A 132 4.94 1.38 5.89
C GLY A 132 4.75 0.34 4.77
N ASP A 133 4.10 0.71 3.67
CA ASP A 133 3.92 -0.20 2.53
C ASP A 133 5.16 -0.21 1.64
N ILE A 134 5.54 -1.40 1.22
CA ILE A 134 6.77 -1.62 0.46
C ILE A 134 6.43 -2.00 -0.99
N ARG A 135 7.08 -1.32 -1.92
CA ARG A 135 7.10 -1.67 -3.33
C ARG A 135 8.51 -1.95 -3.79
N LEU A 136 8.72 -3.12 -4.34
CA LEU A 136 9.97 -3.47 -5.03
C LEU A 136 9.87 -3.14 -6.52
N SER A 137 10.98 -2.89 -7.19
CA SER A 137 11.00 -2.80 -8.65
C SER A 137 10.47 -4.08 -9.30
N ARG A 138 9.81 -3.94 -10.46
CA ARG A 138 9.26 -5.08 -11.21
C ARG A 138 10.37 -5.98 -11.78
N ASN A 139 11.49 -5.39 -12.20
CA ASN A 139 12.60 -6.05 -12.90
C ASN A 139 13.87 -6.08 -12.07
N ILE A 140 13.81 -6.70 -10.90
CA ILE A 140 14.96 -6.81 -10.00
C ILE A 140 16.00 -7.76 -10.57
N THR A 141 17.27 -7.34 -10.54
CA THR A 141 18.39 -8.20 -10.98
C THR A 141 18.71 -9.28 -9.93
N PRO A 142 19.16 -10.46 -10.35
CA PRO A 142 19.57 -11.51 -9.42
C PRO A 142 20.61 -11.00 -8.40
N GLY A 143 20.38 -11.32 -7.12
CA GLY A 143 21.27 -10.90 -6.02
C GLY A 143 20.91 -9.57 -5.35
N PHE A 144 19.86 -8.85 -5.80
CA PHE A 144 19.25 -7.80 -4.99
C PHE A 144 18.35 -8.45 -3.94
N ALA A 145 18.56 -8.09 -2.66
CA ALA A 145 17.81 -8.72 -1.57
C ALA A 145 16.34 -8.27 -1.58
N MET A 146 15.43 -9.24 -1.66
CA MET A 146 13.97 -9.02 -1.61
C MET A 146 13.40 -9.57 -0.29
N ARG A 147 14.05 -9.27 0.82
CA ARG A 147 13.61 -9.67 2.16
C ARG A 147 13.00 -8.47 2.87
N ILE A 148 11.75 -8.61 3.31
CA ILE A 148 10.98 -7.54 3.93
C ILE A 148 10.57 -7.97 5.33
N GLY A 149 10.94 -7.17 6.33
CA GLY A 149 10.52 -7.36 7.71
C GLY A 149 9.10 -6.83 7.92
N ILE A 150 8.25 -7.64 8.53
CA ILE A 150 6.92 -7.24 9.02
C ILE A 150 7.09 -6.88 10.49
N SER A 151 6.71 -5.66 10.87
CA SER A 151 6.84 -5.17 12.24
C SER A 151 5.86 -5.86 13.18
N THR A 152 6.25 -6.04 14.42
CA THR A 152 5.34 -6.47 15.50
C THR A 152 4.32 -5.35 15.78
N PRO A 153 3.01 -5.66 15.88
CA PRO A 153 2.01 -4.67 16.26
C PRO A 153 2.32 -4.03 17.63
N VAL A 154 2.13 -2.72 17.75
CA VAL A 154 2.40 -1.99 19.02
C VAL A 154 1.55 -2.52 20.19
N THR A 155 0.36 -3.06 19.91
CA THR A 155 -0.54 -3.66 20.92
C THR A 155 0.02 -4.93 21.58
N ILE A 156 0.93 -5.63 20.90
CA ILE A 156 1.58 -6.87 21.38
C ILE A 156 3.02 -6.59 21.79
N ALA A 157 3.60 -5.47 21.31
CA ALA A 157 4.97 -5.14 21.55
C ALA A 157 5.21 -4.72 23.01
N SER A 158 6.17 -5.34 23.64
CA SER A 158 7.06 -4.72 24.61
C SER A 158 7.57 -3.37 24.01
N PRO A 159 8.01 -2.37 24.82
CA PRO A 159 8.40 -1.04 24.35
C PRO A 159 9.45 -1.00 23.22
N GLU A 160 10.05 -2.12 22.90
CA GLU A 160 11.00 -2.26 21.78
C GLU A 160 10.25 -2.80 20.55
N ALA A 161 10.06 -1.93 19.54
CA ALA A 161 9.51 -2.32 18.25
C ALA A 161 10.38 -3.44 17.65
N GLY A 162 9.80 -4.63 17.47
CA GLY A 162 10.47 -5.81 16.92
C GLY A 162 10.05 -6.10 15.49
N VAL A 163 10.74 -7.05 14.87
CA VAL A 163 10.31 -7.69 13.61
C VAL A 163 9.54 -8.95 13.99
N LEU A 164 8.26 -9.00 13.59
CA LEU A 164 7.40 -10.17 13.80
C LEU A 164 7.88 -11.35 12.96
N THR A 165 8.13 -11.09 11.69
CA THR A 165 8.63 -12.08 10.73
C THR A 165 9.28 -11.41 9.53
N VAL A 166 9.98 -12.21 8.70
CA VAL A 166 10.58 -11.75 7.45
C VAL A 166 10.02 -12.56 6.31
N VAL A 167 9.46 -11.90 5.30
CA VAL A 167 9.08 -12.52 4.04
C VAL A 167 10.20 -12.39 3.03
N ASP A 168 10.48 -13.47 2.33
CA ASP A 168 11.45 -13.53 1.23
C ASP A 168 10.71 -13.63 -0.09
N LEU A 169 10.81 -12.59 -0.91
CA LEU A 169 10.15 -12.49 -2.20
C LEU A 169 11.04 -12.93 -3.38
N ASN A 170 12.26 -13.44 -3.09
CA ASN A 170 13.11 -14.02 -4.12
C ASN A 170 12.41 -15.22 -4.78
N ASN A 171 12.57 -15.34 -6.08
CA ASN A 171 11.96 -16.42 -6.89
C ASN A 171 10.42 -16.46 -6.86
N THR A 172 9.79 -15.36 -6.48
CA THR A 172 8.33 -15.19 -6.57
C THR A 172 7.99 -14.08 -7.56
N GLU A 173 6.70 -13.98 -7.92
CA GLU A 173 6.17 -12.85 -8.69
C GLU A 173 5.72 -11.69 -7.81
N PHE A 174 5.74 -11.85 -6.51
CA PHE A 174 5.36 -10.80 -5.57
C PHE A 174 6.38 -9.66 -5.55
N ARG A 175 5.89 -8.42 -5.52
CA ARG A 175 6.73 -7.20 -5.54
C ARG A 175 6.26 -6.15 -4.53
N ALA A 176 5.26 -6.47 -3.72
CA ALA A 176 4.72 -5.52 -2.75
C ALA A 176 4.28 -6.20 -1.45
N VAL A 177 4.39 -5.45 -0.37
CA VAL A 177 3.90 -5.81 0.97
C VAL A 177 3.21 -4.57 1.55
N ALA A 178 1.96 -4.70 1.94
CA ALA A 178 1.21 -3.64 2.63
C ALA A 178 0.65 -4.15 3.95
N THR A 179 0.57 -3.27 4.94
CA THR A 179 0.10 -3.64 6.27
C THR A 179 -0.92 -2.64 6.79
N SER A 180 -2.09 -3.13 7.14
CA SER A 180 -3.14 -2.40 7.84
C SER A 180 -3.18 -2.78 9.31
N GLY A 181 -3.46 -1.79 10.18
CA GLY A 181 -3.52 -1.99 11.63
C GLY A 181 -3.82 -0.69 12.35
N THR A 182 -3.99 -0.76 13.66
CA THR A 182 -4.30 0.40 14.50
C THR A 182 -3.05 1.16 14.97
N ALA A 183 -1.85 0.59 14.74
CA ALA A 183 -0.60 1.07 15.32
C ALA A 183 -0.12 2.43 14.80
N GLU A 184 -0.29 2.74 13.49
CA GLU A 184 0.29 3.95 12.89
C GLU A 184 -0.65 5.15 12.88
N ARG A 185 -1.96 4.93 12.72
CA ARG A 185 -2.96 6.00 12.56
C ARG A 185 -4.14 5.90 13.54
N GLY A 186 -4.09 4.97 14.49
CA GLY A 186 -5.24 4.69 15.35
C GLY A 186 -6.41 4.05 14.57
N GLU A 187 -7.62 4.23 15.11
CA GLU A 187 -8.85 3.74 14.47
C GLU A 187 -9.23 4.64 13.29
N HIS A 188 -8.90 4.23 12.07
CA HIS A 188 -9.18 4.97 10.84
C HIS A 188 -9.82 4.10 9.74
N ILE A 189 -9.83 2.78 9.92
CA ILE A 189 -10.50 1.85 9.00
C ILE A 189 -11.85 1.50 9.60
N TRP A 190 -12.92 1.83 8.90
CA TRP A 190 -14.29 1.47 9.28
C TRP A 190 -14.74 0.21 8.56
N ASN A 191 -15.76 -0.43 9.13
CA ASN A 191 -16.39 -1.58 8.50
C ASN A 191 -17.47 -1.09 7.51
N PRO A 192 -17.26 -1.18 6.18
CA PRO A 192 -18.20 -0.63 5.20
C PRO A 192 -19.55 -1.37 5.16
N LYS A 193 -19.63 -2.57 5.73
CA LYS A 193 -20.85 -3.38 5.78
C LYS A 193 -21.67 -3.16 7.07
N HIS A 194 -21.07 -2.56 8.10
CA HIS A 194 -21.70 -2.29 9.39
C HIS A 194 -21.75 -0.79 9.75
N GLY A 195 -21.70 0.09 8.77
CA GLY A 195 -21.90 1.52 8.95
C GLY A 195 -20.67 2.26 9.49
N SER A 196 -20.79 2.95 10.63
CA SER A 196 -19.75 3.81 11.18
C SER A 196 -18.84 3.14 12.21
N GLU A 197 -18.93 1.83 12.40
CA GLU A 197 -18.08 1.11 13.34
C GLU A 197 -16.67 0.95 12.77
N PHE A 198 -15.67 1.25 13.60
CA PHE A 198 -14.28 0.98 13.24
C PHE A 198 -13.98 -0.52 13.25
N ALA A 199 -13.12 -0.94 12.32
CA ALA A 199 -12.59 -2.29 12.29
C ALA A 199 -11.58 -2.46 13.44
N ASN A 200 -11.94 -3.26 14.45
CA ASN A 200 -11.16 -3.46 15.67
C ASN A 200 -11.05 -4.93 16.10
N GLN A 201 -11.30 -5.86 15.18
CA GLN A 201 -11.25 -7.30 15.47
C GLN A 201 -9.85 -7.90 15.29
N LEU A 202 -8.92 -7.16 14.72
CA LEU A 202 -7.55 -7.60 14.44
C LEU A 202 -6.55 -6.57 14.97
N SER A 203 -5.37 -7.04 15.37
CA SER A 203 -4.24 -6.16 15.70
C SER A 203 -3.55 -5.64 14.44
N GLN A 204 -3.32 -6.51 13.46
CA GLN A 204 -2.62 -6.20 12.22
C GLN A 204 -2.99 -7.19 11.12
N LEU A 205 -2.96 -6.74 9.88
CA LEU A 205 -3.10 -7.59 8.72
C LEU A 205 -2.09 -7.14 7.64
N THR A 206 -1.31 -8.09 7.15
CA THR A 206 -0.31 -7.86 6.09
C THR A 206 -0.70 -8.64 4.84
N VAL A 207 -0.65 -7.96 3.70
CA VAL A 207 -0.86 -8.55 2.38
C VAL A 207 0.40 -8.46 1.55
N VAL A 208 0.77 -9.56 0.91
CA VAL A 208 1.83 -9.65 -0.09
C VAL A 208 1.19 -9.85 -1.45
N ALA A 209 1.52 -9.02 -2.44
CA ALA A 209 0.93 -9.04 -3.76
C ALA A 209 1.93 -8.72 -4.88
N LYS A 210 1.52 -8.83 -6.14
CA LYS A 210 2.33 -8.48 -7.31
C LYS A 210 2.60 -6.98 -7.44
N ASP A 211 1.69 -6.14 -6.96
CA ASP A 211 1.81 -4.69 -6.99
C ASP A 211 1.31 -4.06 -5.68
N ILE A 212 1.72 -2.83 -5.45
CA ILE A 212 1.50 -2.15 -4.17
C ILE A 212 0.05 -1.69 -3.99
N VAL A 213 -0.67 -1.36 -5.06
CA VAL A 213 -2.08 -0.95 -4.99
C VAL A 213 -2.93 -2.15 -4.59
N THR A 214 -2.73 -3.31 -5.24
CA THR A 214 -3.38 -4.57 -4.86
C THR A 214 -3.10 -4.93 -3.39
N ALA A 215 -1.84 -4.80 -2.95
CA ALA A 215 -1.48 -5.10 -1.56
C ALA A 215 -2.21 -4.21 -0.56
N ASP A 216 -2.21 -2.88 -0.75
CA ASP A 216 -2.80 -1.89 0.16
C ASP A 216 -4.33 -1.97 0.19
N VAL A 217 -4.97 -2.04 -0.98
CA VAL A 217 -6.43 -2.17 -1.07
C VAL A 217 -6.92 -3.45 -0.38
N TRP A 218 -6.25 -4.59 -0.64
CA TRP A 218 -6.61 -5.84 0.03
C TRP A 218 -6.26 -5.81 1.52
N ALA A 219 -5.16 -5.18 1.95
CA ALA A 219 -4.86 -5.02 3.38
C ALA A 219 -5.98 -4.24 4.09
N THR A 220 -6.44 -3.14 3.49
CA THR A 220 -7.56 -2.34 4.02
C THR A 220 -8.86 -3.13 4.05
N ALA A 221 -9.24 -3.77 2.93
CA ALA A 221 -10.49 -4.52 2.80
C ALA A 221 -10.56 -5.72 3.77
N LEU A 222 -9.49 -6.50 3.85
CA LEU A 222 -9.43 -7.67 4.72
C LEU A 222 -9.34 -7.27 6.19
N PHE A 223 -8.63 -6.20 6.54
CA PHE A 223 -8.65 -5.67 7.91
C PHE A 223 -10.06 -5.24 8.32
N ALA A 224 -10.79 -4.56 7.42
CA ALA A 224 -12.18 -4.17 7.65
C ALA A 224 -13.12 -5.39 7.83
N SER A 225 -12.81 -6.54 7.20
CA SER A 225 -13.61 -7.77 7.30
C SER A 225 -13.38 -8.56 8.58
N GLY A 226 -12.37 -8.19 9.38
CA GLY A 226 -12.06 -8.82 10.67
C GLY A 226 -11.75 -10.30 10.55
N THR A 227 -12.36 -11.12 11.38
CA THR A 227 -12.12 -12.58 11.45
C THR A 227 -12.45 -13.34 10.17
N SER A 228 -13.15 -12.72 9.22
CA SER A 228 -13.43 -13.32 7.90
C SER A 228 -12.29 -13.16 6.89
N ALA A 229 -11.23 -12.43 7.23
CA ALA A 229 -10.16 -12.03 6.31
C ALA A 229 -9.55 -13.22 5.53
N ILE A 230 -9.16 -14.29 6.22
CA ILE A 230 -8.51 -15.44 5.59
C ILE A 230 -9.48 -16.16 4.63
N SER A 231 -10.73 -16.37 5.02
CA SER A 231 -11.70 -17.06 4.15
C SER A 231 -12.01 -16.23 2.90
N ILE A 232 -12.02 -14.91 2.99
CA ILE A 232 -12.20 -14.01 1.84
C ILE A 232 -10.98 -14.09 0.91
N ALA A 233 -9.76 -14.04 1.49
CA ALA A 233 -8.52 -14.14 0.74
C ALA A 233 -8.39 -15.49 0.00
N ASP A 234 -8.73 -16.59 0.66
CA ASP A 234 -8.70 -17.92 0.06
C ASP A 234 -9.71 -18.04 -1.11
N LYS A 235 -10.93 -17.53 -0.93
CA LYS A 235 -11.94 -17.49 -1.99
C LYS A 235 -11.48 -16.63 -3.20
N TYR A 236 -10.87 -15.49 -2.93
CA TYR A 236 -10.28 -14.65 -3.98
C TYR A 236 -9.18 -15.41 -4.74
N ASN A 237 -8.27 -16.07 -4.02
CA ASN A 237 -7.16 -16.83 -4.58
C ASN A 237 -7.62 -18.04 -5.41
N GLU A 238 -8.73 -18.67 -5.04
CA GLU A 238 -9.33 -19.77 -5.82
C GLU A 238 -9.76 -19.31 -7.20
N SER A 239 -10.30 -18.10 -7.31
CA SER A 239 -10.83 -17.53 -8.55
C SER A 239 -9.77 -16.75 -9.36
N ASN A 240 -8.64 -16.39 -8.75
CA ASN A 240 -7.63 -15.48 -9.33
C ASN A 240 -6.23 -16.09 -9.27
N LYS A 241 -6.03 -17.26 -9.91
CA LYS A 241 -4.77 -18.03 -9.82
C LYS A 241 -3.53 -17.26 -10.26
N GLU A 242 -3.66 -16.33 -11.22
CA GLU A 242 -2.56 -15.52 -11.72
C GLU A 242 -2.25 -14.30 -10.83
N ASN A 243 -3.22 -13.84 -10.04
CA ASN A 243 -3.12 -12.64 -9.20
C ASN A 243 -3.44 -12.95 -7.73
N GLN A 244 -2.91 -14.05 -7.24
CA GLN A 244 -3.09 -14.43 -5.84
C GLN A 244 -2.45 -13.41 -4.91
N ILE A 245 -3.02 -13.30 -3.70
CA ILE A 245 -2.45 -12.56 -2.57
C ILE A 245 -2.05 -13.54 -1.47
N ALA A 246 -1.00 -13.23 -0.72
CA ALA A 246 -0.63 -13.96 0.48
C ALA A 246 -0.90 -13.07 1.70
N VAL A 247 -1.58 -13.61 2.72
CA VAL A 247 -2.10 -12.83 3.83
C VAL A 247 -1.61 -13.39 5.16
N LEU A 248 -1.16 -12.51 6.05
CA LEU A 248 -0.87 -12.78 7.46
C LEU A 248 -1.75 -11.89 8.33
N VAL A 249 -2.48 -12.50 9.23
CA VAL A 249 -3.30 -11.84 10.25
C VAL A 249 -2.64 -12.00 11.61
N VAL A 250 -2.63 -10.93 12.39
CA VAL A 250 -2.32 -10.93 13.81
C VAL A 250 -3.61 -10.64 14.56
N GLU A 251 -4.11 -11.59 15.31
CA GLU A 251 -5.32 -11.45 16.13
C GLU A 251 -5.06 -10.58 17.36
N LEU A 252 -6.11 -10.20 18.08
CA LEU A 252 -5.99 -9.32 19.24
C LEU A 252 -5.22 -9.96 20.41
N ASP A 253 -5.27 -11.28 20.52
CA ASP A 253 -4.54 -12.07 21.54
C ASP A 253 -3.09 -12.40 21.12
N GLY A 254 -2.72 -12.07 19.87
CA GLY A 254 -1.40 -12.29 19.33
C GLY A 254 -1.27 -13.56 18.49
N ASP A 255 -2.31 -14.34 18.35
CA ASP A 255 -2.31 -15.51 17.49
C ASP A 255 -2.13 -15.10 16.02
N LEU A 256 -1.41 -15.96 15.28
CA LEU A 256 -1.07 -15.74 13.88
C LEU A 256 -1.86 -16.70 13.00
N VAL A 257 -2.60 -16.13 12.05
CA VAL A 257 -3.33 -16.90 11.03
C VAL A 257 -2.90 -16.42 9.65
N ALA A 258 -2.68 -17.35 8.72
CA ALA A 258 -2.20 -16.99 7.39
C ALA A 258 -2.81 -17.87 6.30
N THR A 259 -2.86 -17.33 5.08
CA THR A 259 -3.15 -18.13 3.89
C THR A 259 -2.02 -19.15 3.63
N SER A 260 -2.34 -20.27 3.00
CA SER A 260 -1.39 -21.36 2.78
C SER A 260 -0.15 -20.92 1.98
N ASN A 261 -0.33 -20.03 1.00
CA ASN A 261 0.75 -19.49 0.18
C ASN A 261 1.65 -18.49 0.93
N PHE A 262 1.20 -17.89 2.04
CA PHE A 262 2.04 -17.02 2.87
C PHE A 262 3.18 -17.80 3.54
N SER A 263 2.90 -19.00 4.02
CA SER A 263 3.90 -19.86 4.67
C SER A 263 5.11 -20.15 3.78
N SER A 264 4.92 -20.20 2.46
CA SER A 264 6.00 -20.41 1.50
C SER A 264 6.95 -19.22 1.36
N LEU A 265 6.56 -18.04 1.82
CA LEU A 265 7.36 -16.81 1.81
C LEU A 265 8.24 -16.67 3.05
N LEU A 266 7.98 -17.47 4.08
CA LEU A 266 8.77 -17.46 5.30
C LEU A 266 10.09 -18.18 5.03
N ASN A 267 11.19 -17.46 5.22
CA ASN A 267 12.50 -18.10 5.21
C ASN A 267 12.74 -18.68 6.61
N PRO A 268 12.93 -19.99 6.77
CA PRO A 268 13.43 -20.51 8.04
C PRO A 268 14.80 -19.88 8.31
N VAL A 269 14.88 -19.21 9.43
CA VAL A 269 16.12 -18.59 9.95
C VAL A 269 17.12 -19.69 10.33
#